data_0c81a6f7e62884488a16bbe0992d2f78
#
_entry.id   0c81a6f7e62884488a16bbe0992d2f78
#
_cell.length_a   1.000
_cell.length_b   1.000
_cell.length_c   1.000
_cell.angle_alpha   90.00
_cell.angle_beta   90.00
_cell.angle_gamma   90.00
#
_symmetry.space_group_name_H-M   'P 1'
#
loop_
_entity.id
_entity.type
_entity.pdbx_description
1 polymer ?
#
loop_
_entity_poly.entity_id
_entity_poly.type
_entity_poly.pdbx_seq_one_letter_code
_entity_poly.pdbx_strand_id
1 'polypeptide(L)'
;MQTNPITTSRTREHSRLAAAALAAAALLLIAGCGQGDETVDVDVPDPGDGREAVEAPTPEDERRGYDKSADMPATGAAMSEADDSVEPLLVARAELEPTEGNEARGTVTFSRAAGAVVMDGELMGLPEGLHGLHIHEKGDCSAPDGTSAGGHFAPDGDPHGSPDSPPAQHHVGDLGNIEANDEGYALVNVVDAEMTLDDGPKSVLGRAVIVHAGADDFETQPTGAAGARLACGVITEVPRTDPPDAG
;
A
#
# COMPACT_ATOMS: atom_id res chain seq x y z
N MET A 1 43.06 -50.65 31.60
CA MET A 1 42.46 -52.00 31.52
C MET A 1 40.96 -51.89 31.59
N GLN A 2 40.26 -52.56 30.69
CA GLN A 2 38.81 -52.75 30.54
C GLN A 2 38.18 -51.67 29.68
N THR A 3 38.04 -51.87 28.40
CA THR A 3 37.25 -52.74 27.48
C THR A 3 35.77 -52.31 27.39
N ASN A 4 35.48 -51.91 26.14
CA ASN A 4 34.18 -51.73 25.50
C ASN A 4 33.13 -52.84 25.79
N PRO A 5 31.85 -52.61 25.48
CA PRO A 5 31.44 -52.98 24.15
C PRO A 5 30.44 -52.05 23.44
N ILE A 6 30.60 -52.07 22.14
CA ILE A 6 29.72 -51.77 21.04
C ILE A 6 28.39 -52.55 21.19
N THR A 7 27.25 -51.87 21.01
CA THR A 7 26.01 -52.57 20.66
C THR A 7 25.33 -51.89 19.47
N THR A 8 25.30 -52.69 18.44
CA THR A 8 24.72 -52.52 17.11
C THR A 8 23.20 -52.44 17.10
N SER A 9 22.70 -51.65 16.11
CA SER A 9 21.62 -52.01 15.18
C SER A 9 20.20 -52.20 15.71
N ARG A 10 19.28 -51.42 15.15
CA ARG A 10 18.10 -51.99 14.44
C ARG A 10 17.40 -50.98 13.58
N THR A 11 17.64 -51.09 12.30
CA THR A 11 16.77 -50.76 11.19
C THR A 11 15.36 -51.34 11.41
N ARG A 12 14.32 -50.53 11.22
CA ARG A 12 13.00 -51.04 10.90
C ARG A 12 12.40 -50.20 9.78
N GLU A 13 12.52 -50.74 8.59
CA GLU A 13 11.58 -50.60 7.49
C GLU A 13 10.25 -51.24 7.87
N HIS A 14 9.17 -50.59 7.58
CA HIS A 14 7.83 -51.10 7.24
C HIS A 14 6.98 -49.86 6.99
N SER A 15 6.18 -49.69 6.01
CA SER A 15 5.68 -50.48 4.89
C SER A 15 4.75 -49.54 4.15
N ARG A 16 4.81 -49.62 2.88
CA ARG A 16 3.88 -49.02 1.91
C ARG A 16 2.46 -49.58 2.17
N LEU A 17 1.47 -48.70 2.16
CA LEU A 17 0.13 -49.10 1.76
C LEU A 17 -0.49 -47.96 0.94
N ALA A 18 -0.56 -48.20 -0.34
CA ALA A 18 -1.40 -47.50 -1.30
C ALA A 18 -2.85 -47.88 -1.04
N ALA A 19 -3.73 -46.91 -1.05
CA ALA A 19 -5.17 -47.15 -1.20
C ALA A 19 -5.70 -46.20 -2.28
N ALA A 20 -5.89 -46.78 -3.44
CA ALA A 20 -6.71 -46.24 -4.51
C ALA A 20 -8.18 -46.62 -4.23
N ALA A 21 -9.09 -45.68 -4.36
CA ALA A 21 -10.53 -45.89 -4.54
C ALA A 21 -11.11 -44.68 -5.26
N LEU A 22 -11.35 -44.81 -6.52
CA LEU A 22 -12.59 -45.13 -7.23
C LEU A 22 -13.53 -43.93 -7.39
N ALA A 23 -13.60 -43.55 -8.66
CA ALA A 23 -14.57 -42.69 -9.30
C ALA A 23 -16.01 -43.19 -9.13
N ALA A 24 -16.93 -42.30 -8.94
CA ALA A 24 -18.35 -42.50 -9.26
C ALA A 24 -18.84 -41.29 -10.05
N ALA A 25 -18.95 -41.48 -11.36
CA ALA A 25 -19.70 -40.63 -12.28
C ALA A 25 -21.20 -40.85 -12.05
N ALA A 26 -21.95 -39.78 -11.81
CA ALA A 26 -23.39 -39.81 -11.95
C ALA A 26 -23.78 -38.78 -13.03
N LEU A 27 -24.01 -39.30 -14.21
CA LEU A 27 -24.69 -38.62 -15.31
C LEU A 27 -26.18 -38.55 -14.96
N LEU A 28 -26.75 -37.35 -14.85
CA LEU A 28 -28.18 -37.14 -14.98
C LEU A 28 -28.43 -36.19 -16.14
N LEU A 29 -28.86 -36.79 -17.26
CA LEU A 29 -29.52 -36.09 -18.38
C LEU A 29 -30.93 -35.75 -17.94
N ILE A 30 -31.26 -34.47 -17.94
CA ILE A 30 -32.68 -34.06 -18.07
C ILE A 30 -32.74 -33.08 -19.23
N ALA A 31 -33.30 -33.57 -20.32
CA ALA A 31 -33.75 -32.77 -21.44
C ALA A 31 -35.05 -32.05 -21.02
N GLY A 32 -35.08 -30.75 -21.18
CA GLY A 32 -36.27 -29.94 -21.02
C GLY A 32 -36.20 -28.80 -22.02
N CYS A 33 -36.83 -29.00 -23.18
CA CYS A 33 -37.20 -27.94 -24.11
C CYS A 33 -38.18 -26.98 -23.47
N GLY A 34 -37.86 -25.69 -23.54
CA GLY A 34 -38.78 -24.60 -23.23
C GLY A 34 -38.25 -23.34 -23.91
N GLN A 35 -38.66 -23.17 -25.17
CA GLN A 35 -38.59 -21.89 -25.86
C GLN A 35 -39.63 -20.97 -25.20
N GLY A 36 -39.15 -19.91 -24.58
CA GLY A 36 -39.91 -18.76 -24.19
C GLY A 36 -39.09 -17.53 -24.67
N ASP A 37 -39.46 -17.06 -25.84
CA ASP A 37 -39.09 -15.77 -26.41
C ASP A 37 -39.90 -14.71 -25.63
N GLU A 38 -39.33 -14.17 -24.54
CA GLU A 38 -39.80 -12.94 -23.93
C GLU A 38 -38.86 -11.82 -24.34
N THR A 39 -39.21 -11.17 -25.42
CA THR A 39 -38.68 -9.85 -25.77
C THR A 39 -39.18 -8.87 -24.71
N VAL A 40 -38.30 -8.49 -23.80
CA VAL A 40 -38.52 -7.34 -22.93
C VAL A 40 -38.35 -6.10 -23.79
N ASP A 41 -39.46 -5.49 -24.19
CA ASP A 41 -39.49 -4.14 -24.74
C ASP A 41 -38.98 -3.18 -23.66
N VAL A 42 -37.71 -2.81 -23.73
CA VAL A 42 -37.17 -1.70 -22.96
C VAL A 42 -37.63 -0.43 -23.70
N ASP A 43 -38.64 0.20 -23.13
CA ASP A 43 -39.10 1.53 -23.53
C ASP A 43 -37.92 2.52 -23.28
N VAL A 44 -37.16 2.82 -24.35
CA VAL A 44 -36.14 3.85 -24.34
C VAL A 44 -36.89 5.16 -24.61
N PRO A 45 -36.94 6.09 -23.64
CA PRO A 45 -37.53 7.40 -23.89
C PRO A 45 -36.72 8.13 -24.95
N ASP A 46 -37.44 8.59 -25.98
CA ASP A 46 -36.99 9.45 -27.08
C ASP A 46 -36.24 10.70 -26.52
N PRO A 47 -34.96 10.95 -26.89
CA PRO A 47 -34.27 12.18 -26.54
C PRO A 47 -34.60 13.30 -27.50
N GLY A 48 -35.86 13.56 -27.68
CA GLY A 48 -36.33 14.71 -28.44
C GLY A 48 -37.02 15.70 -27.57
N ASP A 49 -36.29 16.70 -27.06
CA ASP A 49 -36.67 18.10 -27.18
C ASP A 49 -35.75 19.01 -26.34
N GLY A 50 -35.22 20.04 -26.93
CA GLY A 50 -34.89 21.29 -26.25
C GLY A 50 -33.54 21.39 -25.52
N ARG A 51 -32.45 21.08 -26.18
CA ARG A 51 -31.16 21.70 -25.79
C ARG A 51 -30.76 22.71 -26.84
N GLU A 52 -30.99 23.98 -26.55
CA GLU A 52 -30.35 25.07 -27.27
C GLU A 52 -28.83 24.83 -27.25
N ALA A 53 -28.26 24.75 -28.43
CA ALA A 53 -26.82 24.69 -28.58
C ALA A 53 -26.24 26.01 -28.06
N VAL A 54 -25.54 25.90 -26.91
CA VAL A 54 -24.71 27.01 -26.44
C VAL A 54 -23.50 27.04 -27.38
N GLU A 55 -23.51 28.02 -28.31
CA GLU A 55 -22.37 28.26 -29.18
C GLU A 55 -21.14 28.54 -28.32
N ALA A 56 -20.06 27.80 -28.63
CA ALA A 56 -18.76 28.06 -28.01
C ALA A 56 -18.31 29.48 -28.40
N PRO A 57 -17.77 30.27 -27.47
CA PRO A 57 -17.29 31.60 -27.76
C PRO A 57 -16.17 31.56 -28.80
N THR A 58 -16.31 32.43 -29.83
CA THR A 58 -15.31 32.59 -30.88
C THR A 58 -14.07 33.31 -30.33
N PRO A 59 -12.88 33.11 -30.91
CA PRO A 59 -11.62 33.74 -30.45
C PRO A 59 -11.59 35.26 -30.57
N GLU A 60 -12.63 35.89 -31.02
CA GLU A 60 -12.74 37.37 -31.16
C GLU A 60 -13.37 38.06 -29.92
N ASP A 61 -14.06 37.32 -29.07
CA ASP A 61 -14.67 37.88 -27.84
C ASP A 61 -13.69 38.07 -26.69
N GLU A 62 -12.52 37.47 -26.75
CA GLU A 62 -11.49 37.62 -25.69
C GLU A 62 -10.63 38.89 -25.83
N ARG A 63 -10.89 39.78 -26.82
CA ARG A 63 -10.10 40.97 -27.05
C ARG A 63 -10.75 42.29 -26.53
N ARG A 64 -11.86 42.22 -25.87
CA ARG A 64 -12.50 43.39 -25.28
C ARG A 64 -12.38 43.37 -23.77
N GLY A 65 -11.46 44.17 -23.27
CA GLY A 65 -11.56 44.69 -21.91
C GLY A 65 -10.45 44.30 -20.93
N TYR A 66 -9.21 44.46 -21.32
CA TYR A 66 -8.16 44.64 -20.32
C TYR A 66 -7.63 46.08 -20.45
N ASP A 67 -8.32 47.02 -19.77
CA ASP A 67 -7.84 48.38 -19.61
C ASP A 67 -6.73 48.42 -18.56
N LYS A 68 -5.51 48.71 -19.03
CA LYS A 68 -4.30 48.81 -18.22
C LYS A 68 -4.12 50.17 -17.56
N SER A 69 -5.17 50.78 -17.07
CA SER A 69 -5.07 52.07 -16.34
C SER A 69 -5.99 52.09 -15.13
N ALA A 70 -5.73 51.26 -14.15
CA ALA A 70 -6.20 51.48 -12.79
C ALA A 70 -4.98 51.58 -11.88
N ASP A 71 -4.73 52.81 -11.46
CA ASP A 71 -3.83 53.23 -10.41
C ASP A 71 -3.83 52.26 -9.22
N MET A 72 -2.75 51.52 -9.04
CA MET A 72 -2.54 50.79 -7.80
C MET A 72 -1.84 51.69 -6.79
N PRO A 73 -2.40 51.92 -5.60
CA PRO A 73 -1.69 52.62 -4.56
C PRO A 73 -0.49 51.77 -4.12
N ALA A 74 0.70 52.35 -4.21
CA ALA A 74 1.92 51.83 -3.64
C ALA A 74 1.83 51.81 -2.11
N THR A 75 1.21 50.78 -1.55
CA THR A 75 1.39 50.43 -0.14
C THR A 75 2.48 49.35 -0.11
N GLY A 76 3.70 49.79 0.14
CA GLY A 76 4.82 48.92 0.47
C GLY A 76 4.56 48.18 1.77
N ALA A 77 3.77 47.11 1.71
CA ALA A 77 3.85 46.03 2.68
C ALA A 77 4.98 45.12 2.18
N ALA A 78 6.11 45.15 2.88
CA ALA A 78 7.14 44.15 2.74
C ALA A 78 6.45 42.80 2.88
N MET A 79 6.20 42.11 1.75
CA MET A 79 5.93 40.69 1.76
C MET A 79 7.22 40.09 2.29
N SER A 80 7.20 39.72 3.57
CA SER A 80 8.14 38.76 4.11
C SER A 80 8.10 37.60 3.14
N GLU A 81 9.20 37.44 2.41
CA GLU A 81 9.46 36.19 1.69
C GLU A 81 9.44 35.11 2.78
N ALA A 82 8.29 34.42 2.87
CA ALA A 82 8.24 33.18 3.60
C ALA A 82 9.32 32.32 2.92
N ASP A 83 10.35 32.00 3.66
CA ASP A 83 11.35 31.01 3.26
C ASP A 83 10.58 29.69 3.02
N ASP A 84 10.18 29.48 1.76
CA ASP A 84 9.41 28.34 1.29
C ASP A 84 10.35 27.16 0.94
N SER A 85 11.56 27.21 1.44
CA SER A 85 12.56 26.16 1.29
C SER A 85 12.73 25.34 2.58
N VAL A 86 11.62 24.93 3.21
CA VAL A 86 11.70 23.87 4.21
C VAL A 86 11.70 22.55 3.43
N GLU A 87 12.89 22.17 2.94
CA GLU A 87 13.09 20.80 2.48
C GLU A 87 12.54 19.84 3.53
N PRO A 88 11.76 18.83 3.13
CA PRO A 88 11.20 17.87 4.08
C PRO A 88 12.34 17.25 4.88
N LEU A 89 12.29 17.39 6.21
CA LEU A 89 13.34 16.86 7.06
C LEU A 89 13.22 15.34 7.08
N LEU A 90 14.18 14.64 6.46
CA LEU A 90 14.30 13.19 6.57
C LEU A 90 14.51 12.82 8.04
N VAL A 91 13.62 11.99 8.58
CA VAL A 91 13.60 11.64 10.00
C VAL A 91 13.87 10.16 10.22
N ALA A 92 13.35 9.30 9.33
CA ALA A 92 13.50 7.86 9.47
C ALA A 92 13.57 7.17 8.10
N ARG A 93 14.01 5.93 8.11
CA ARG A 93 14.01 5.06 6.93
C ARG A 93 13.73 3.61 7.31
N ALA A 94 13.22 2.85 6.37
CA ALA A 94 13.15 1.40 6.42
C ALA A 94 13.88 0.82 5.21
N GLU A 95 14.85 -0.06 5.45
CA GLU A 95 15.47 -0.87 4.40
C GLU A 95 14.71 -2.20 4.36
N LEU A 96 13.99 -2.44 3.27
CA LEU A 96 13.21 -3.64 3.09
C LEU A 96 14.08 -4.74 2.49
N GLU A 97 14.14 -5.85 3.22
CA GLU A 97 14.84 -7.06 2.80
C GLU A 97 13.82 -8.13 2.41
N PRO A 98 14.13 -8.98 1.43
CA PRO A 98 13.22 -10.02 0.99
C PRO A 98 12.97 -11.06 2.09
N THR A 99 11.73 -11.52 2.19
CA THR A 99 11.40 -12.72 2.96
C THR A 99 11.85 -13.97 2.22
N GLU A 100 11.86 -15.13 2.89
CA GLU A 100 12.37 -16.36 2.32
C GLU A 100 11.66 -16.73 1.00
N GLY A 101 12.45 -16.96 -0.05
CA GLY A 101 11.96 -17.34 -1.37
C GLY A 101 11.48 -16.18 -2.23
N ASN A 102 11.61 -14.92 -1.76
CA ASN A 102 11.23 -13.72 -2.49
C ASN A 102 12.47 -12.88 -2.88
N GLU A 103 12.27 -11.89 -3.73
CA GLU A 103 13.34 -11.01 -4.23
C GLU A 103 13.03 -9.52 -3.97
N ALA A 104 11.86 -9.21 -3.45
CA ALA A 104 11.38 -7.85 -3.19
C ALA A 104 12.26 -7.15 -2.16
N ARG A 105 12.79 -5.98 -2.50
CA ARG A 105 13.66 -5.17 -1.63
C ARG A 105 13.59 -3.71 -2.02
N GLY A 106 14.05 -2.84 -1.15
CA GLY A 106 14.16 -1.42 -1.44
C GLY A 106 14.30 -0.56 -0.21
N THR A 107 14.13 0.73 -0.37
CA THR A 107 14.22 1.69 0.74
C THR A 107 13.00 2.59 0.72
N VAL A 108 12.42 2.79 1.89
CA VAL A 108 11.37 3.78 2.14
C VAL A 108 11.89 4.78 3.16
N THR A 109 11.79 6.05 2.84
CA THR A 109 12.18 7.17 3.69
C THR A 109 10.95 7.86 4.25
N PHE A 110 11.09 8.41 5.43
CA PHE A 110 10.03 9.10 6.14
C PHE A 110 10.48 10.51 6.48
N SER A 111 9.69 11.49 6.08
CA SER A 111 9.94 12.91 6.34
C SER A 111 8.70 13.58 6.93
N ARG A 112 8.89 14.75 7.55
CA ARG A 112 7.80 15.61 8.02
C ARG A 112 7.55 16.74 7.04
N ALA A 113 6.32 16.88 6.60
CA ALA A 113 5.91 18.01 5.77
C ALA A 113 4.49 18.46 6.15
N ALA A 114 4.30 19.75 6.37
CA ALA A 114 2.99 20.38 6.58
C ALA A 114 2.08 19.69 7.63
N GLY A 115 2.66 19.05 8.65
CA GLY A 115 1.90 18.38 9.71
C GLY A 115 1.51 16.94 9.40
N ALA A 116 2.04 16.37 8.32
CA ALA A 116 1.88 14.98 7.92
C ALA A 116 3.24 14.27 7.88
N VAL A 117 3.21 12.96 7.80
CA VAL A 117 4.35 12.11 7.44
C VAL A 117 4.29 11.84 5.95
N VAL A 118 5.38 12.09 5.26
CA VAL A 118 5.56 11.75 3.85
C VAL A 118 6.46 10.54 3.76
N MET A 119 6.02 9.52 3.05
CA MET A 119 6.78 8.32 2.75
C MET A 119 7.12 8.32 1.27
N ASP A 120 8.40 8.29 0.97
CA ASP A 120 8.93 8.17 -0.40
C ASP A 120 9.88 6.99 -0.49
N GLY A 121 9.80 6.24 -1.57
CA GLY A 121 10.69 5.09 -1.71
C GLY A 121 10.61 4.41 -3.06
N GLU A 122 11.52 3.47 -3.23
CA GLU A 122 11.65 2.65 -4.42
C GLU A 122 11.79 1.18 -4.00
N LEU A 123 10.97 0.33 -4.60
CA LEU A 123 11.02 -1.11 -4.40
C LEU A 123 11.29 -1.80 -5.74
N MET A 124 12.00 -2.91 -5.68
CA MET A 124 12.37 -3.73 -6.84
C MET A 124 12.24 -5.21 -6.53
N GLY A 125 12.15 -6.03 -7.57
CA GLY A 125 12.01 -7.48 -7.42
C GLY A 125 10.59 -7.92 -7.04
N LEU A 126 9.60 -7.06 -7.29
CA LEU A 126 8.18 -7.37 -7.12
C LEU A 126 7.63 -8.08 -8.36
N PRO A 127 6.66 -8.99 -8.24
CA PRO A 127 5.84 -9.38 -9.37
C PRO A 127 5.12 -8.15 -9.98
N GLU A 128 4.80 -8.20 -11.27
CA GLU A 128 3.99 -7.16 -11.91
C GLU A 128 2.59 -7.10 -11.28
N GLY A 129 2.10 -5.89 -11.00
CA GLY A 129 0.74 -5.62 -10.52
C GLY A 129 0.67 -4.88 -9.19
N LEU A 130 -0.48 -4.97 -8.54
CA LEU A 130 -0.75 -4.28 -7.28
C LEU A 130 -0.31 -5.10 -6.08
N HIS A 131 0.28 -4.41 -5.11
CA HIS A 131 0.78 -4.97 -3.86
C HIS A 131 0.35 -4.12 -2.68
N GLY A 132 -0.30 -4.72 -1.69
CA GLY A 132 -0.60 -4.05 -0.43
C GLY A 132 0.69 -3.62 0.27
N LEU A 133 0.71 -2.38 0.73
CA LEU A 133 1.79 -1.79 1.52
C LEU A 133 1.25 -1.40 2.88
N HIS A 134 1.85 -1.94 3.94
CA HIS A 134 1.35 -1.70 5.30
C HIS A 134 2.48 -1.46 6.30
N ILE A 135 2.16 -0.71 7.37
CA ILE A 135 2.98 -0.69 8.58
C ILE A 135 2.42 -1.73 9.55
N HIS A 136 3.29 -2.61 10.03
CA HIS A 136 2.99 -3.66 10.99
C HIS A 136 3.38 -3.26 12.41
N GLU A 137 2.68 -3.84 13.41
CA GLU A 137 2.75 -3.45 14.81
C GLU A 137 4.11 -3.63 15.49
N LYS A 138 4.97 -4.53 14.96
CA LYS A 138 6.28 -4.86 15.55
C LYS A 138 7.40 -4.61 14.55
N GLY A 139 8.47 -3.95 14.99
CA GLY A 139 9.69 -3.79 14.20
C GLY A 139 10.56 -5.05 14.31
N ASP A 140 10.02 -6.18 13.90
CA ASP A 140 10.70 -7.48 13.93
C ASP A 140 10.54 -8.20 12.59
N CYS A 141 11.63 -8.26 11.83
CA CYS A 141 11.71 -8.94 10.54
C CYS A 141 12.50 -10.27 10.65
N SER A 142 12.63 -10.85 11.85
CA SER A 142 13.49 -12.02 12.08
C SER A 142 12.89 -13.34 11.58
N ALA A 143 11.56 -13.45 11.47
CA ALA A 143 10.92 -14.63 10.91
C ALA A 143 11.13 -14.69 9.40
N PRO A 144 11.50 -15.85 8.81
CA PRO A 144 11.78 -15.98 7.39
C PRO A 144 10.64 -15.53 6.48
N ASP A 145 9.39 -15.66 6.93
CA ASP A 145 8.18 -15.26 6.21
C ASP A 145 7.66 -13.88 6.62
N GLY A 146 8.40 -13.12 7.45
CA GLY A 146 8.04 -11.81 7.96
C GLY A 146 6.93 -11.82 9.02
N THR A 147 6.45 -12.98 9.48
CA THR A 147 5.32 -13.05 10.44
C THR A 147 5.66 -12.49 11.82
N SER A 148 6.96 -12.37 12.19
CA SER A 148 7.39 -11.73 13.43
C SER A 148 6.97 -10.26 13.55
N ALA A 149 6.72 -9.57 12.43
CA ALA A 149 6.22 -8.19 12.41
C ALA A 149 4.78 -8.05 12.97
N GLY A 150 4.07 -9.15 13.20
CA GLY A 150 2.71 -9.13 13.75
C GLY A 150 1.64 -8.75 12.74
N GLY A 151 0.53 -8.16 13.19
CA GLY A 151 -0.57 -7.62 12.38
C GLY A 151 -0.31 -6.19 11.91
N HIS A 152 -1.28 -5.60 11.22
CA HIS A 152 -1.24 -4.18 10.86
C HIS A 152 -1.19 -3.32 12.11
N PHE A 153 -0.57 -2.16 12.00
CA PHE A 153 -0.50 -1.21 13.09
C PHE A 153 -1.84 -0.50 13.30
N ALA A 154 -2.58 -0.95 14.29
CA ALA A 154 -3.90 -0.44 14.68
C ALA A 154 -3.90 -0.02 16.14
N PRO A 155 -3.30 1.14 16.51
CA PRO A 155 -3.17 1.55 17.91
C PRO A 155 -4.51 1.78 18.60
N ASP A 156 -5.53 2.19 17.87
CA ASP A 156 -6.86 2.49 18.38
C ASP A 156 -7.80 1.27 18.27
N GLY A 157 -7.37 0.18 17.63
CA GLY A 157 -8.15 -1.03 17.43
C GLY A 157 -9.23 -0.90 16.36
N ASP A 158 -9.06 0.03 15.44
CA ASP A 158 -9.92 0.25 14.30
C ASP A 158 -9.94 -0.95 13.34
N PRO A 159 -10.95 -1.10 12.47
CA PRO A 159 -10.96 -2.12 11.45
C PRO A 159 -9.95 -1.81 10.33
N HIS A 160 -9.60 -2.82 9.52
CA HIS A 160 -8.89 -2.63 8.27
C HIS A 160 -9.76 -1.88 7.25
N GLY A 161 -9.13 -1.03 6.43
CA GLY A 161 -9.83 -0.28 5.39
C GLY A 161 -8.93 0.50 4.45
N SER A 162 -9.57 1.26 3.55
CA SER A 162 -8.84 2.15 2.64
C SER A 162 -8.24 3.34 3.39
N PRO A 163 -6.98 3.73 3.10
CA PRO A 163 -6.38 4.94 3.66
C PRO A 163 -7.14 6.23 3.29
N ASP A 164 -7.95 6.20 2.23
CA ASP A 164 -8.80 7.33 1.82
C ASP A 164 -10.09 7.44 2.67
N SER A 165 -10.36 6.44 3.52
CA SER A 165 -11.51 6.45 4.43
C SER A 165 -11.28 7.45 5.57
N PRO A 166 -12.36 7.95 6.20
CA PRO A 166 -12.22 8.75 7.42
C PRO A 166 -11.45 7.99 8.52
N PRO A 167 -10.77 8.71 9.43
CA PRO A 167 -10.19 8.12 10.64
C PRO A 167 -11.17 7.20 11.37
N ALA A 168 -10.67 6.15 12.03
CA ALA A 168 -11.42 5.09 12.69
C ALA A 168 -12.19 4.13 11.74
N GLN A 169 -11.96 4.20 10.43
CA GLN A 169 -12.46 3.25 9.44
C GLN A 169 -11.35 2.47 8.73
N HIS A 170 -10.10 2.71 9.12
CA HIS A 170 -8.92 1.98 8.68
C HIS A 170 -7.85 1.99 9.79
N HIS A 171 -6.86 1.10 9.69
CA HIS A 171 -5.71 1.13 10.59
C HIS A 171 -4.76 2.29 10.25
N VAL A 172 -4.08 2.83 11.21
CA VAL A 172 -2.96 3.78 10.95
C VAL A 172 -1.89 3.16 10.03
N GLY A 173 -1.78 1.85 10.04
CA GLY A 173 -0.83 1.11 9.21
C GLY A 173 -1.33 0.75 7.80
N ASP A 174 -2.55 1.09 7.42
CA ASP A 174 -3.09 0.80 6.08
C ASP A 174 -2.67 1.89 5.10
N LEU A 175 -1.71 1.60 4.21
CA LEU A 175 -1.13 2.57 3.28
C LEU A 175 -1.64 2.42 1.85
N GLY A 176 -2.48 1.41 1.61
CA GLY A 176 -3.04 1.12 0.31
C GLY A 176 -2.16 0.22 -0.55
N ASN A 177 -2.24 0.43 -1.84
CA ASN A 177 -1.51 -0.38 -2.83
C ASN A 177 -0.43 0.42 -3.55
N ILE A 178 0.68 -0.23 -3.82
CA ILE A 178 1.68 0.22 -4.80
C ILE A 178 1.57 -0.63 -6.06
N GLU A 179 1.93 -0.08 -7.20
CA GLU A 179 1.90 -0.78 -8.49
C GLU A 179 3.32 -1.04 -8.98
N ALA A 180 3.64 -2.31 -9.20
CA ALA A 180 4.89 -2.72 -9.80
C ALA A 180 4.73 -2.89 -11.30
N ASN A 181 5.69 -2.36 -12.07
CA ASN A 181 5.75 -2.52 -13.53
C ASN A 181 6.28 -3.91 -13.93
N ASP A 182 6.35 -4.17 -15.23
CA ASP A 182 6.85 -5.42 -15.84
C ASP A 182 8.34 -5.71 -15.54
N GLU A 183 9.10 -4.70 -15.10
CA GLU A 183 10.49 -4.85 -14.63
C GLU A 183 10.56 -5.16 -13.11
N GLY A 184 9.41 -5.20 -12.44
CA GLY A 184 9.32 -5.44 -11.00
C GLY A 184 9.67 -4.23 -10.14
N TYR A 185 9.56 -3.03 -10.68
CA TYR A 185 9.86 -1.77 -10.01
C TYR A 185 8.58 -1.04 -9.61
N ALA A 186 8.53 -0.57 -8.38
CA ALA A 186 7.43 0.23 -7.83
C ALA A 186 7.93 1.45 -7.07
N LEU A 187 7.17 2.55 -7.16
CA LEU A 187 7.37 3.75 -6.35
C LEU A 187 6.45 3.73 -5.14
N VAL A 188 6.97 4.16 -4.01
CA VAL A 188 6.19 4.50 -2.82
C VAL A 188 6.08 6.01 -2.76
N ASN A 189 4.87 6.53 -2.70
CA ASN A 189 4.59 7.95 -2.43
C ASN A 189 3.29 8.04 -1.65
N VAL A 190 3.41 8.20 -0.33
CA VAL A 190 2.28 8.24 0.61
C VAL A 190 2.41 9.50 1.46
N VAL A 191 1.29 10.20 1.65
CA VAL A 191 1.18 11.32 2.59
C VAL A 191 0.11 10.94 3.61
N ASP A 192 0.48 10.86 4.88
CA ASP A 192 -0.42 10.45 5.95
C ASP A 192 -0.37 11.44 7.12
N ALA A 193 -1.54 11.87 7.56
CA ALA A 193 -1.70 12.85 8.64
C ALA A 193 -2.03 12.19 10.01
N GLU A 194 -2.23 10.87 10.04
CA GLU A 194 -2.56 10.15 11.27
C GLU A 194 -1.34 9.57 11.96
N MET A 195 -0.39 9.04 11.19
CA MET A 195 0.86 8.54 11.76
C MET A 195 1.77 9.67 12.23
N THR A 196 2.69 9.37 13.13
CA THR A 196 3.70 10.31 13.59
C THR A 196 5.09 9.67 13.66
N LEU A 197 6.11 10.53 13.53
CA LEU A 197 7.51 10.19 13.78
C LEU A 197 7.98 10.72 15.17
N ASP A 198 7.06 11.22 15.98
CA ASP A 198 7.32 11.58 17.38
C ASP A 198 6.85 10.47 18.31
N ASP A 199 7.31 10.50 19.55
CA ASP A 199 6.86 9.57 20.59
C ASP A 199 5.34 9.69 20.78
N GLY A 200 4.66 8.56 20.82
CA GLY A 200 3.21 8.53 21.03
C GLY A 200 2.55 7.27 20.52
N PRO A 201 1.23 7.14 20.73
CA PRO A 201 0.50 5.92 20.37
C PRO A 201 0.48 5.65 18.86
N LYS A 202 0.53 6.69 18.02
CA LYS A 202 0.56 6.60 16.56
C LYS A 202 1.98 6.68 15.97
N SER A 203 3.01 6.53 16.80
CA SER A 203 4.40 6.52 16.34
C SER A 203 4.69 5.28 15.50
N VAL A 204 5.26 5.50 14.31
CA VAL A 204 5.68 4.42 13.42
C VAL A 204 7.16 4.06 13.60
N LEU A 205 7.92 4.83 14.39
CA LEU A 205 9.31 4.49 14.71
C LEU A 205 9.40 3.14 15.41
N GLY A 206 10.35 2.31 15.01
CA GLY A 206 10.54 0.97 15.55
C GLY A 206 9.48 -0.04 15.14
N ARG A 207 8.63 0.26 14.16
CA ARG A 207 7.67 -0.66 13.54
C ARG A 207 8.23 -1.20 12.22
N ALA A 208 7.50 -2.07 11.53
CA ALA A 208 7.96 -2.63 10.26
C ALA A 208 7.08 -2.18 9.09
N VAL A 209 7.71 -1.85 7.97
CA VAL A 209 7.05 -1.76 6.66
C VAL A 209 7.04 -3.15 6.05
N ILE A 210 5.88 -3.57 5.57
CA ILE A 210 5.67 -4.83 4.84
C ILE A 210 5.07 -4.51 3.47
N VAL A 211 5.61 -5.16 2.43
CA VAL A 211 4.97 -5.25 1.13
C VAL A 211 4.46 -6.67 0.90
N HIS A 212 3.23 -6.78 0.40
CA HIS A 212 2.50 -8.03 0.26
C HIS A 212 2.51 -8.59 -1.17
N ALA A 213 2.15 -9.86 -1.33
CA ALA A 213 2.17 -10.56 -2.61
C ALA A 213 1.01 -10.18 -3.55
N GLY A 214 -0.08 -9.70 -3.01
CA GLY A 214 -1.28 -9.32 -3.77
C GLY A 214 -1.79 -7.96 -3.38
N ALA A 215 -2.79 -7.50 -4.11
CA ALA A 215 -3.48 -6.26 -3.82
C ALA A 215 -4.23 -6.34 -2.49
N ASP A 216 -4.22 -5.24 -1.77
CA ASP A 216 -5.15 -4.97 -0.69
C ASP A 216 -6.54 -4.65 -1.29
N ASP A 217 -7.57 -5.38 -0.86
CA ASP A 217 -8.96 -5.20 -1.30
C ASP A 217 -9.74 -4.17 -0.48
N PHE A 218 -9.13 -3.62 0.60
CA PHE A 218 -9.67 -2.64 1.52
C PHE A 218 -10.91 -3.07 2.32
N GLU A 219 -11.37 -4.31 2.16
CA GLU A 219 -12.62 -4.81 2.74
C GLU A 219 -12.40 -6.02 3.65
N THR A 220 -11.55 -6.96 3.24
CA THR A 220 -11.35 -8.21 3.97
C THR A 220 -10.62 -7.98 5.29
N GLN A 221 -11.29 -8.33 6.38
CA GLN A 221 -10.71 -8.20 7.72
C GLN A 221 -9.80 -9.38 8.07
N PRO A 222 -8.72 -9.15 8.78
CA PRO A 222 -8.18 -7.88 9.26
C PRO A 222 -7.07 -7.28 8.36
N THR A 223 -6.83 -7.77 7.16
CA THR A 223 -5.60 -7.50 6.39
C THR A 223 -5.79 -7.32 4.89
N GLY A 224 -7.03 -7.06 4.40
CA GLY A 224 -7.31 -6.75 3.00
C GLY A 224 -6.99 -7.88 2.01
N ALA A 225 -6.93 -9.14 2.47
CA ALA A 225 -6.58 -10.31 1.64
C ALA A 225 -5.27 -10.17 0.84
N ALA A 226 -4.37 -9.27 1.22
CA ALA A 226 -3.14 -8.94 0.48
C ALA A 226 -2.12 -10.09 0.40
N GLY A 227 -2.33 -11.18 1.14
CA GLY A 227 -1.56 -12.42 0.99
C GLY A 227 -0.22 -12.45 1.72
N ALA A 228 0.73 -13.20 1.16
CA ALA A 228 2.05 -13.39 1.77
C ALA A 228 2.85 -12.08 1.82
N ARG A 229 3.84 -12.04 2.71
CA ARG A 229 4.75 -10.90 2.83
C ARG A 229 5.97 -11.13 1.96
N LEU A 230 6.25 -10.21 1.05
CA LEU A 230 7.38 -10.32 0.11
C LEU A 230 8.65 -9.70 0.67
N ALA A 231 8.53 -8.60 1.42
CA ALA A 231 9.66 -7.93 2.04
C ALA A 231 9.24 -7.29 3.37
N CYS A 232 10.23 -7.11 4.26
CA CYS A 232 10.08 -6.53 5.59
C CYS A 232 11.24 -5.59 5.87
N GLY A 233 10.95 -4.41 6.42
CA GLY A 233 11.97 -3.45 6.83
C GLY A 233 11.57 -2.70 8.10
N VAL A 234 12.49 -2.61 9.07
CA VAL A 234 12.23 -1.88 10.32
C VAL A 234 12.46 -0.38 10.13
N ILE A 235 11.49 0.43 10.57
CA ILE A 235 11.57 1.89 10.52
C ILE A 235 12.52 2.38 11.62
N THR A 236 13.65 2.92 11.22
CA THR A 236 14.71 3.41 12.11
C THR A 236 14.97 4.89 11.91
N GLU A 237 15.22 5.60 12.99
CA GLU A 237 15.61 7.02 12.94
C GLU A 237 16.89 7.23 12.13
N VAL A 238 16.91 8.28 11.31
CA VAL A 238 18.14 8.73 10.66
C VAL A 238 18.80 9.77 11.57
N PRO A 239 20.06 9.53 12.01
CA PRO A 239 20.79 10.49 12.84
C PRO A 239 20.90 11.83 12.11
N ARG A 240 20.52 12.92 12.79
CA ARG A 240 20.82 14.26 12.26
C ARG A 240 22.32 14.44 12.18
N THR A 241 22.80 14.66 10.98
CA THR A 241 24.12 15.24 10.80
C THR A 241 23.95 16.75 10.95
N ASP A 242 24.05 17.25 12.19
CA ASP A 242 24.15 18.70 12.37
C ASP A 242 25.33 19.19 11.53
N PRO A 243 25.18 20.30 10.77
CA PRO A 243 26.32 20.89 10.09
C PRO A 243 27.37 21.17 11.15
N PRO A 244 28.67 20.94 10.85
CA PRO A 244 29.74 21.25 11.81
C PRO A 244 29.58 22.73 12.21
N ASP A 245 29.53 22.98 13.51
CA ASP A 245 29.42 24.32 14.06
C ASP A 245 30.40 25.23 13.30
N ALA A 246 29.82 26.22 12.59
CA ALA A 246 30.62 27.27 11.98
C ALA A 246 31.14 28.14 13.09
N GLY A 247 32.35 27.76 13.65
CA GLY A 247 33.06 28.48 14.68
C GLY A 247 33.72 29.77 14.15
#